data_66eea0aece6ad361efaad7806e01d053
#
_entry.id   66eea0aece6ad361efaad7806e01d053
#
_cell.length_a   1.000
_cell.length_b   1.000
_cell.length_c   1.000
_cell.angle_alpha   90.00
_cell.angle_beta   90.00
_cell.angle_gamma   90.00
#
_symmetry.space_group_name_H-M   'P 1'
#
loop_
_entity.id
_entity.type
_entity.pdbx_description
1 polymer ?
#
loop_
_entity_poly.entity_id
_entity_poly.type
_entity_poly.pdbx_seq_one_letter_code
_entity_poly.pdbx_strand_id
1 'polypeptide(L)'
;MQFVYKEYNMASVKEIRELFPILSTKLYGKDLVYFDNAATAQRPQQVIDICRSLASETNANIHRGIHKLAEDATEAFVHEGDEIIVSEAEHHSDIVPWQMMCQRKKAVLKVLKVDDSGHLEVESLEELISERTKLVAVTQISNVLGLINPIGKIINIAHSKAVPVLIDGAQGIVHHGIDVQKTDCDFYAFSGHKIYGATGTGVLYGKKKWLDQMPPYMGGGEMIATVKFSGTTYAPLPEKFEAGTQNFNAVPSLKAAFEVAKLMEDAEIVRYGESVKEYIYDALTSDGRIRLYGMPKTLSEKIPLFSISVEGAHHGDLAMILDKMGIAVRSGQMCAEPLMDRFGVTGMLRLSLAPYNTMEEAEYFIKSLDKAIKMLG
;
A
#
# COMPACT_ATOMS: atom_id res chain seq x y z
N MET A 1 17.57 -24.87 13.72
CA MET A 1 17.91 -23.60 14.37
C MET A 1 16.68 -23.12 15.12
N GLN A 2 16.69 -23.11 16.44
CA GLN A 2 15.61 -22.54 17.24
C GLN A 2 15.83 -21.03 17.29
N PHE A 3 15.02 -20.28 16.55
CA PHE A 3 14.95 -18.82 16.74
C PHE A 3 14.34 -18.58 18.12
N VAL A 4 15.15 -18.07 19.05
CA VAL A 4 14.67 -17.64 20.37
C VAL A 4 13.91 -16.34 20.18
N TYR A 5 12.60 -16.44 20.12
CA TYR A 5 11.72 -15.27 20.12
C TYR A 5 11.72 -14.64 21.50
N LYS A 6 12.18 -13.41 21.58
CA LYS A 6 12.03 -12.60 22.78
C LYS A 6 10.55 -12.20 22.85
N GLU A 7 9.83 -12.63 23.88
CA GLU A 7 8.53 -12.06 24.18
C GLU A 7 8.74 -10.59 24.57
N TYR A 8 8.25 -9.68 23.73
CA TYR A 8 8.27 -8.26 24.00
C TYR A 8 6.94 -7.87 24.66
N ASN A 9 7.02 -7.50 25.93
CA ASN A 9 5.92 -6.85 26.63
C ASN A 9 6.12 -5.35 26.44
N MET A 10 5.68 -4.81 25.29
CA MET A 10 5.95 -3.42 24.90
C MET A 10 4.87 -2.49 25.39
N ALA A 11 5.30 -1.48 26.13
CA ALA A 11 4.43 -0.47 26.72
C ALA A 11 4.62 0.94 26.13
N SER A 12 5.59 1.16 25.22
CA SER A 12 5.91 2.52 24.75
C SER A 12 6.36 2.61 23.30
N VAL A 13 6.06 3.74 22.66
CA VAL A 13 6.57 4.10 21.32
C VAL A 13 8.11 4.10 21.26
N LYS A 14 8.77 4.42 22.38
CA LYS A 14 10.24 4.38 22.46
C LYS A 14 10.77 2.98 22.24
N GLU A 15 10.17 1.97 22.86
CA GLU A 15 10.57 0.57 22.69
C GLU A 15 10.32 0.07 21.25
N ILE A 16 9.19 0.46 20.64
CA ILE A 16 8.95 0.20 19.21
C ILE A 16 10.04 0.85 18.36
N ARG A 17 10.38 2.09 18.61
CA ARG A 17 11.38 2.85 17.86
C ARG A 17 12.76 2.18 17.92
N GLU A 18 13.14 1.61 19.05
CA GLU A 18 14.42 0.89 19.24
C GLU A 18 14.54 -0.38 18.38
N LEU A 19 13.42 -0.94 17.89
CA LEU A 19 13.45 -2.05 16.94
C LEU A 19 13.95 -1.64 15.54
N PHE A 20 13.96 -0.35 15.22
CA PHE A 20 14.30 0.18 13.90
C PHE A 20 15.62 0.93 13.90
N PRO A 21 16.75 0.28 13.59
CA PRO A 21 18.09 0.87 13.71
C PRO A 21 18.29 2.16 12.93
N ILE A 22 17.65 2.29 11.77
CA ILE A 22 17.74 3.46 10.90
C ILE A 22 17.29 4.75 11.58
N LEU A 23 16.35 4.67 12.54
CA LEU A 23 15.79 5.83 13.23
C LEU A 23 16.78 6.50 14.20
N SER A 24 17.93 5.87 14.49
CA SER A 24 19.06 6.46 15.22
C SER A 24 20.05 7.20 14.32
N THR A 25 19.82 7.24 13.01
CA THR A 25 20.72 7.86 12.03
C THR A 25 20.56 9.37 12.03
N LYS A 26 21.66 10.07 11.74
CA LYS A 26 21.67 11.52 11.57
C LYS A 26 21.81 11.90 10.10
N LEU A 27 20.98 12.83 9.64
CA LEU A 27 21.09 13.48 8.32
C LEU A 27 21.50 14.93 8.50
N TYR A 28 22.59 15.32 7.84
CA TYR A 28 23.15 16.67 7.98
C TYR A 28 23.39 17.11 9.45
N GLY A 29 23.77 16.14 10.32
CA GLY A 29 24.00 16.36 11.74
C GLY A 29 22.74 16.47 12.61
N LYS A 30 21.55 16.30 12.04
CA LYS A 30 20.25 16.30 12.72
C LYS A 30 19.70 14.90 12.83
N ASP A 31 18.89 14.64 13.84
CA ASP A 31 18.20 13.36 13.99
C ASP A 31 17.22 13.16 12.83
N LEU A 32 17.16 11.92 12.29
CA LEU A 32 16.26 11.57 11.21
C LEU A 32 14.81 11.59 11.67
N VAL A 33 13.99 12.40 11.03
CA VAL A 33 12.52 12.33 11.09
C VAL A 33 12.02 11.69 9.80
N TYR A 34 11.53 10.43 9.88
CA TYR A 34 11.13 9.67 8.71
C TYR A 34 9.61 9.64 8.56
N PHE A 35 9.09 10.42 7.62
CA PHE A 35 7.67 10.56 7.30
C PHE A 35 7.32 10.13 5.87
N ASP A 36 8.08 9.15 5.31
CA ASP A 36 7.76 8.58 4.00
C ASP A 36 7.41 7.07 4.07
N ASN A 37 6.72 6.67 5.14
CA ASN A 37 6.38 5.27 5.38
C ASN A 37 5.42 4.67 4.34
N ALA A 38 4.55 5.47 3.76
CA ALA A 38 3.64 5.01 2.70
C ALA A 38 4.38 4.69 1.38
N ALA A 39 5.60 5.19 1.17
CA ALA A 39 6.45 4.76 0.07
C ALA A 39 7.14 3.44 0.39
N THR A 40 7.80 3.37 1.55
CA THR A 40 8.39 2.14 2.10
C THR A 40 8.51 2.28 3.62
N ALA A 41 8.04 1.29 4.37
CA ALA A 41 8.27 1.22 5.80
C ALA A 41 9.74 0.88 6.11
N GLN A 42 10.25 1.34 7.24
CA GLN A 42 11.58 0.96 7.71
C GLN A 42 11.58 -0.51 8.17
N ARG A 43 12.76 -1.13 8.22
CA ARG A 43 12.91 -2.53 8.59
C ARG A 43 13.32 -2.66 10.04
N PRO A 44 12.60 -3.45 10.84
CA PRO A 44 13.04 -3.77 12.19
C PRO A 44 14.26 -4.71 12.18
N GLN A 45 15.03 -4.69 13.26
CA GLN A 45 16.26 -5.48 13.40
C GLN A 45 16.04 -6.97 13.13
N GLN A 46 14.90 -7.51 13.56
CA GLN A 46 14.54 -8.93 13.35
C GLN A 46 14.46 -9.30 11.86
N VAL A 47 13.88 -8.43 11.03
CA VAL A 47 13.82 -8.63 9.59
C VAL A 47 15.19 -8.53 8.95
N ILE A 48 16.03 -7.58 9.40
CA ILE A 48 17.41 -7.41 8.93
C ILE A 48 18.23 -8.67 9.25
N ASP A 49 18.11 -9.21 10.48
CA ASP A 49 18.86 -10.36 10.94
C ASP A 49 18.45 -11.64 10.18
N ILE A 50 17.16 -11.84 9.93
CA ILE A 50 16.67 -12.95 9.11
C ILE A 50 17.23 -12.86 7.69
N CYS A 51 17.13 -11.70 7.04
CA CYS A 51 17.68 -11.52 5.69
C CYS A 51 19.20 -11.76 5.64
N ARG A 52 19.94 -11.33 6.69
CA ARG A 52 21.38 -11.55 6.81
C ARG A 52 21.72 -13.04 6.98
N SER A 53 21.06 -13.72 7.93
CA SER A 53 21.28 -15.14 8.20
C SER A 53 20.97 -15.98 6.97
N LEU A 54 19.84 -15.76 6.32
CA LEU A 54 19.45 -16.47 5.10
C LEU A 54 20.45 -16.23 3.96
N ALA A 55 20.97 -15.02 3.80
CA ALA A 55 21.96 -14.71 2.78
C ALA A 55 23.35 -15.32 3.06
N SER A 56 23.74 -15.47 4.35
CA SER A 56 25.07 -15.96 4.76
C SER A 56 25.13 -17.45 5.02
N GLU A 57 24.02 -18.08 5.47
CA GLU A 57 24.03 -19.44 5.99
C GLU A 57 23.26 -20.44 5.11
N THR A 58 22.27 -19.98 4.33
CA THR A 58 21.33 -20.84 3.60
C THR A 58 21.06 -20.39 2.16
N ASN A 59 22.05 -19.79 1.49
CA ASN A 59 21.87 -19.20 0.17
C ASN A 59 21.51 -20.25 -0.91
N ALA A 60 20.27 -20.24 -1.35
CA ALA A 60 19.76 -20.95 -2.51
C ALA A 60 18.75 -20.06 -3.28
N ASN A 61 18.58 -20.25 -4.60
CA ASN A 61 17.93 -19.31 -5.51
C ASN A 61 16.40 -19.42 -5.52
N ILE A 62 15.64 -18.28 -5.51
CA ILE A 62 14.18 -18.23 -5.65
C ILE A 62 13.69 -17.02 -6.48
N HIS A 63 12.66 -17.19 -7.34
CA HIS A 63 12.23 -16.23 -8.36
C HIS A 63 11.09 -15.25 -7.96
N ARG A 64 10.83 -14.26 -8.86
CA ARG A 64 10.12 -12.98 -8.67
C ARG A 64 8.63 -12.98 -9.02
N GLY A 65 7.84 -12.07 -8.37
CA GLY A 65 6.89 -11.16 -9.03
C GLY A 65 5.41 -11.45 -8.90
N ILE A 66 4.71 -10.66 -8.07
CA ILE A 66 3.30 -10.86 -7.69
C ILE A 66 2.30 -9.94 -8.43
N HIS A 67 2.70 -8.75 -8.91
CA HIS A 67 1.76 -7.75 -9.45
C HIS A 67 1.11 -8.12 -10.80
N LYS A 68 1.75 -8.93 -11.61
CA LYS A 68 1.21 -9.37 -12.91
C LYS A 68 0.24 -10.56 -12.81
N LEU A 69 0.18 -11.25 -11.67
CA LEU A 69 -0.73 -12.38 -11.47
C LEU A 69 -2.21 -12.00 -11.61
N ALA A 70 -2.59 -10.80 -11.17
CA ALA A 70 -3.96 -10.32 -11.29
C ALA A 70 -4.35 -10.04 -12.75
N GLU A 71 -3.40 -9.58 -13.60
CA GLU A 71 -3.62 -9.35 -15.03
C GLU A 71 -3.91 -10.62 -15.80
N ASP A 72 -2.99 -11.60 -15.73
CA ASP A 72 -3.07 -12.82 -16.52
C ASP A 72 -4.25 -13.71 -16.07
N ALA A 73 -4.62 -13.59 -14.80
CA ALA A 73 -5.80 -14.19 -14.23
C ALA A 73 -7.09 -13.71 -14.91
N THR A 74 -7.19 -12.40 -15.07
CA THR A 74 -8.36 -11.77 -15.65
C THR A 74 -8.37 -11.92 -17.18
N GLU A 75 -7.21 -12.11 -17.82
CA GLU A 75 -7.12 -12.35 -19.26
C GLU A 75 -7.93 -13.55 -19.75
N ALA A 76 -8.08 -14.60 -18.94
CA ALA A 76 -8.87 -15.77 -19.27
C ALA A 76 -10.40 -15.49 -19.31
N PHE A 77 -10.85 -14.43 -18.63
CA PHE A 77 -12.28 -14.12 -18.44
C PHE A 77 -12.71 -12.82 -19.11
N VAL A 78 -11.78 -12.05 -19.67
CA VAL A 78 -12.07 -10.75 -20.32
C VAL A 78 -12.03 -10.89 -21.82
N HIS A 79 -13.10 -10.45 -22.48
CA HIS A 79 -13.31 -10.48 -23.91
C HIS A 79 -13.56 -9.07 -24.46
N GLU A 80 -13.66 -8.94 -25.80
CA GLU A 80 -13.96 -7.70 -26.47
C GLU A 80 -15.27 -7.09 -25.98
N GLY A 81 -15.23 -5.83 -25.54
CA GLY A 81 -16.39 -5.10 -25.01
C GLY A 81 -16.73 -5.37 -23.56
N ASP A 82 -16.02 -6.28 -22.87
CA ASP A 82 -16.13 -6.43 -21.42
C ASP A 82 -15.56 -5.20 -20.68
N GLU A 83 -15.91 -5.05 -19.42
CA GLU A 83 -15.60 -3.86 -18.64
C GLU A 83 -14.83 -4.20 -17.36
N ILE A 84 -13.82 -3.39 -17.05
CA ILE A 84 -13.14 -3.38 -15.77
C ILE A 84 -13.38 -2.03 -15.11
N ILE A 85 -13.73 -2.02 -13.83
CA ILE A 85 -13.91 -0.80 -13.05
C ILE A 85 -12.72 -0.63 -12.12
N VAL A 86 -12.06 0.54 -12.17
CA VAL A 86 -11.06 0.99 -11.20
C VAL A 86 -11.52 2.28 -10.55
N SER A 87 -10.94 2.68 -9.41
CA SER A 87 -11.25 3.99 -8.87
C SER A 87 -10.27 5.08 -9.37
N GLU A 88 -10.69 6.34 -9.27
CA GLU A 88 -9.84 7.50 -9.56
C GLU A 88 -8.74 7.72 -8.51
N ALA A 89 -8.84 7.03 -7.35
CA ALA A 89 -7.89 7.10 -6.26
C ALA A 89 -6.79 6.02 -6.30
N GLU A 90 -6.70 5.24 -7.42
CA GLU A 90 -5.79 4.12 -7.51
C GLU A 90 -4.33 4.55 -7.70
N HIS A 91 -3.43 3.71 -7.17
CA HIS A 91 -2.02 3.73 -7.52
C HIS A 91 -1.84 3.25 -8.97
N HIS A 92 -0.81 3.74 -9.68
CA HIS A 92 -0.53 3.32 -11.08
C HIS A 92 -0.45 1.80 -11.25
N SER A 93 0.00 1.05 -10.23
CA SER A 93 0.05 -0.41 -10.27
C SER A 93 -1.32 -1.09 -10.29
N ASP A 94 -2.38 -0.38 -9.96
CA ASP A 94 -3.77 -0.85 -10.08
C ASP A 94 -4.57 -0.09 -11.17
N ILE A 95 -3.88 0.65 -12.04
CA ILE A 95 -4.46 1.27 -13.24
C ILE A 95 -3.82 0.72 -14.51
N VAL A 96 -2.48 0.81 -14.61
CA VAL A 96 -1.74 0.51 -15.84
C VAL A 96 -1.92 -0.94 -16.28
N PRO A 97 -1.89 -1.95 -15.40
CA PRO A 97 -2.16 -3.33 -15.77
C PRO A 97 -3.53 -3.51 -16.45
N TRP A 98 -4.56 -2.89 -15.89
CA TRP A 98 -5.91 -2.96 -16.46
C TRP A 98 -6.03 -2.22 -17.79
N GLN A 99 -5.36 -1.07 -17.94
CA GLN A 99 -5.27 -0.38 -19.23
C GLN A 99 -4.63 -1.26 -20.31
N MET A 100 -3.48 -1.90 -19.99
CA MET A 100 -2.80 -2.79 -20.92
C MET A 100 -3.65 -3.99 -21.30
N MET A 101 -4.36 -4.58 -20.34
CA MET A 101 -5.27 -5.70 -20.61
C MET A 101 -6.46 -5.24 -21.47
N CYS A 102 -7.10 -4.13 -21.12
CA CYS A 102 -8.21 -3.60 -21.91
C CYS A 102 -7.80 -3.31 -23.36
N GLN A 103 -6.59 -2.77 -23.58
CA GLN A 103 -6.05 -2.58 -24.94
C GLN A 103 -5.89 -3.90 -25.68
N ARG A 104 -5.28 -4.93 -25.06
CA ARG A 104 -5.07 -6.25 -25.69
C ARG A 104 -6.38 -6.96 -26.02
N LYS A 105 -7.37 -6.85 -25.12
CA LYS A 105 -8.65 -7.57 -25.23
C LYS A 105 -9.76 -6.75 -25.89
N LYS A 106 -9.50 -5.47 -26.23
CA LYS A 106 -10.50 -4.49 -26.67
C LYS A 106 -11.67 -4.35 -25.67
N ALA A 107 -11.34 -4.45 -24.39
CA ALA A 107 -12.24 -4.21 -23.27
C ALA A 107 -12.24 -2.73 -22.88
N VAL A 108 -13.15 -2.34 -22.01
CA VAL A 108 -13.36 -0.96 -21.59
C VAL A 108 -12.92 -0.79 -20.13
N LEU A 109 -12.09 0.22 -19.86
CA LEU A 109 -11.80 0.65 -18.50
C LEU A 109 -12.80 1.73 -18.08
N LYS A 110 -13.54 1.46 -17.01
CA LYS A 110 -14.46 2.44 -16.37
C LYS A 110 -13.84 2.94 -15.07
N VAL A 111 -14.20 4.17 -14.67
CA VAL A 111 -13.60 4.82 -13.51
C VAL A 111 -14.68 5.25 -12.51
N LEU A 112 -14.60 4.72 -11.30
CA LEU A 112 -15.36 5.18 -10.15
C LEU A 112 -14.71 6.46 -9.62
N LYS A 113 -15.47 7.56 -9.61
CA LYS A 113 -14.97 8.90 -9.31
C LYS A 113 -14.75 9.12 -7.81
N VAL A 114 -13.96 10.14 -7.49
CA VAL A 114 -13.87 10.74 -6.15
C VAL A 114 -14.58 12.09 -6.12
N ASP A 115 -15.17 12.44 -4.97
CA ASP A 115 -15.71 13.75 -4.70
C ASP A 115 -14.60 14.80 -4.42
N ASP A 116 -14.98 16.05 -4.19
CA ASP A 116 -14.02 17.13 -3.90
C ASP A 116 -13.25 16.95 -2.58
N SER A 117 -13.76 16.13 -1.67
CA SER A 117 -13.10 15.75 -0.43
C SER A 117 -12.15 14.55 -0.61
N GLY A 118 -12.25 13.84 -1.73
CA GLY A 118 -11.42 12.65 -2.05
C GLY A 118 -12.07 11.32 -1.71
N HIS A 119 -13.34 11.29 -1.26
CA HIS A 119 -14.07 10.05 -1.04
C HIS A 119 -14.57 9.45 -2.35
N LEU A 120 -14.54 8.12 -2.47
CA LEU A 120 -15.14 7.44 -3.60
C LEU A 120 -16.67 7.67 -3.64
N GLU A 121 -17.20 7.98 -4.81
CA GLU A 121 -18.64 8.11 -5.06
C GLU A 121 -19.29 6.71 -5.15
N VAL A 122 -19.26 5.94 -4.05
CA VAL A 122 -19.63 4.51 -4.02
C VAL A 122 -21.07 4.27 -4.42
N GLU A 123 -21.96 5.23 -4.24
CA GLU A 123 -23.35 5.18 -4.66
C GLU A 123 -23.48 5.06 -6.19
N SER A 124 -22.58 5.66 -6.95
CA SER A 124 -22.58 5.58 -8.42
C SER A 124 -22.08 4.23 -8.95
N LEU A 125 -21.46 3.39 -8.09
CA LEU A 125 -20.93 2.09 -8.51
C LEU A 125 -22.03 1.15 -9.04
N GLU A 126 -23.23 1.21 -8.47
CA GLU A 126 -24.35 0.35 -8.88
C GLU A 126 -24.78 0.64 -10.33
N GLU A 127 -24.76 1.91 -10.74
CA GLU A 127 -25.06 2.35 -12.12
C GLU A 127 -23.87 2.09 -13.05
N LEU A 128 -22.65 2.15 -12.53
CA LEU A 128 -21.45 1.92 -13.32
C LEU A 128 -21.28 0.45 -13.72
N ILE A 129 -21.72 -0.49 -12.86
CA ILE A 129 -21.70 -1.92 -13.14
C ILE A 129 -22.77 -2.27 -14.18
N SER A 130 -22.36 -2.95 -15.25
CA SER A 130 -23.23 -3.52 -16.28
C SER A 130 -23.08 -5.05 -16.38
N GLU A 131 -23.86 -5.69 -17.24
CA GLU A 131 -23.73 -7.13 -17.54
C GLU A 131 -22.37 -7.51 -18.14
N ARG A 132 -21.63 -6.52 -18.66
CA ARG A 132 -20.29 -6.68 -19.22
C ARG A 132 -19.18 -6.50 -18.20
N THR A 133 -19.48 -6.02 -17.00
CA THR A 133 -18.46 -5.80 -15.97
C THR A 133 -17.92 -7.13 -15.45
N LYS A 134 -16.61 -7.32 -15.52
CA LYS A 134 -15.91 -8.56 -15.12
C LYS A 134 -15.13 -8.44 -13.83
N LEU A 135 -14.76 -7.23 -13.44
CA LEU A 135 -13.98 -6.98 -12.22
C LEU A 135 -14.19 -5.54 -11.75
N VAL A 136 -14.22 -5.38 -10.43
CA VAL A 136 -14.00 -4.10 -9.74
C VAL A 136 -12.66 -4.20 -9.01
N ALA A 137 -11.71 -3.32 -9.32
CA ALA A 137 -10.40 -3.25 -8.66
C ALA A 137 -10.26 -1.89 -7.97
N VAL A 138 -10.12 -1.89 -6.63
CA VAL A 138 -10.09 -0.66 -5.84
C VAL A 138 -9.13 -0.76 -4.66
N THR A 139 -8.51 0.36 -4.31
CA THR A 139 -7.64 0.45 -3.15
C THR A 139 -8.43 0.47 -1.85
N GLN A 140 -7.95 -0.26 -0.83
CA GLN A 140 -8.52 -0.20 0.53
C GLN A 140 -8.27 1.15 1.18
N ILE A 141 -7.07 1.70 1.02
CA ILE A 141 -6.66 2.99 1.57
C ILE A 141 -5.83 3.73 0.52
N SER A 142 -6.23 4.96 0.20
CA SER A 142 -5.50 5.77 -0.77
C SER A 142 -4.09 6.11 -0.26
N ASN A 143 -3.07 5.80 -1.07
CA ASN A 143 -1.67 6.13 -0.80
C ASN A 143 -1.36 7.64 -0.94
N VAL A 144 -2.29 8.42 -1.44
CA VAL A 144 -2.20 9.88 -1.56
C VAL A 144 -3.05 10.57 -0.49
N LEU A 145 -4.31 10.17 -0.36
CA LEU A 145 -5.27 10.88 0.49
C LEU A 145 -5.29 10.37 1.93
N GLY A 146 -4.80 9.13 2.15
CA GLY A 146 -4.87 8.48 3.45
C GLY A 146 -6.30 8.11 3.90
N LEU A 147 -7.29 8.26 3.01
CA LEU A 147 -8.68 7.93 3.29
C LEU A 147 -8.89 6.42 3.20
N ILE A 148 -9.64 5.88 4.15
CA ILE A 148 -10.06 4.48 4.21
C ILE A 148 -11.34 4.34 3.39
N ASN A 149 -11.27 3.57 2.32
CA ASN A 149 -12.41 3.32 1.45
C ASN A 149 -13.38 2.29 2.06
N PRO A 150 -14.69 2.45 1.85
CA PRO A 150 -15.70 1.53 2.40
C PRO A 150 -15.79 0.25 1.57
N ILE A 151 -14.70 -0.55 1.56
CA ILE A 151 -14.56 -1.76 0.73
C ILE A 151 -15.68 -2.77 0.95
N GLY A 152 -16.20 -2.91 2.17
CA GLY A 152 -17.34 -3.80 2.44
C GLY A 152 -18.60 -3.39 1.67
N LYS A 153 -18.87 -2.09 1.55
CA LYS A 153 -20.00 -1.58 0.74
C LYS A 153 -19.76 -1.81 -0.75
N ILE A 154 -18.53 -1.56 -1.23
CA ILE A 154 -18.15 -1.79 -2.62
C ILE A 154 -18.31 -3.27 -2.99
N ILE A 155 -17.82 -4.18 -2.14
CA ILE A 155 -17.95 -5.63 -2.33
C ILE A 155 -19.41 -6.06 -2.38
N ASN A 156 -20.23 -5.58 -1.46
CA ASN A 156 -21.66 -5.91 -1.42
C ASN A 156 -22.39 -5.48 -2.70
N ILE A 157 -22.11 -4.27 -3.20
CA ILE A 157 -22.68 -3.77 -4.46
C ILE A 157 -22.22 -4.64 -5.63
N ALA A 158 -20.92 -4.90 -5.76
CA ALA A 158 -20.38 -5.72 -6.85
C ALA A 158 -20.91 -7.17 -6.82
N HIS A 159 -20.93 -7.79 -5.64
CA HIS A 159 -21.43 -9.16 -5.47
C HIS A 159 -22.93 -9.28 -5.73
N SER A 160 -23.73 -8.23 -5.46
CA SER A 160 -25.16 -8.24 -5.81
C SER A 160 -25.39 -8.36 -7.32
N LYS A 161 -24.39 -7.99 -8.13
CA LYS A 161 -24.35 -8.10 -9.60
C LYS A 161 -23.45 -9.26 -10.06
N ALA A 162 -23.04 -10.16 -9.15
CA ALA A 162 -22.13 -11.29 -9.42
C ALA A 162 -20.75 -10.87 -9.99
N VAL A 163 -20.28 -9.66 -9.71
CA VAL A 163 -18.97 -9.14 -10.15
C VAL A 163 -17.93 -9.35 -9.05
N PRO A 164 -16.78 -10.00 -9.32
CA PRO A 164 -15.71 -10.17 -8.36
C PRO A 164 -14.99 -8.84 -8.06
N VAL A 165 -14.38 -8.77 -6.86
CA VAL A 165 -13.67 -7.59 -6.39
C VAL A 165 -12.22 -7.91 -6.02
N LEU A 166 -11.29 -7.14 -6.59
CA LEU A 166 -9.89 -7.08 -6.18
C LEU A 166 -9.67 -5.86 -5.31
N ILE A 167 -9.02 -6.07 -4.17
CA ILE A 167 -8.63 -4.97 -3.26
C ILE A 167 -7.10 -4.79 -3.30
N ASP A 168 -6.64 -3.60 -3.69
CA ASP A 168 -5.27 -3.18 -3.40
C ASP A 168 -5.15 -2.85 -1.92
N GLY A 169 -4.57 -3.78 -1.17
CA GLY A 169 -4.34 -3.69 0.26
C GLY A 169 -2.97 -3.13 0.64
N ALA A 170 -2.23 -2.53 -0.30
CA ALA A 170 -0.85 -2.11 -0.07
C ALA A 170 -0.68 -1.14 1.11
N GLN A 171 -1.62 -0.24 1.33
CA GLN A 171 -1.69 0.60 2.54
C GLN A 171 -2.57 -0.05 3.62
N GLY A 172 -3.60 -0.78 3.21
CA GLY A 172 -4.57 -1.40 4.10
C GLY A 172 -3.94 -2.39 5.07
N ILE A 173 -3.06 -3.27 4.58
CA ILE A 173 -2.42 -4.32 5.40
C ILE A 173 -1.60 -3.75 6.57
N VAL A 174 -1.04 -2.54 6.40
CA VAL A 174 -0.18 -1.89 7.40
C VAL A 174 -1.00 -1.19 8.49
N HIS A 175 -2.09 -0.52 8.07
CA HIS A 175 -2.80 0.42 8.94
C HIS A 175 -4.13 -0.12 9.48
N HIS A 176 -4.71 -1.10 8.82
CA HIS A 176 -6.05 -1.57 9.16
C HIS A 176 -6.16 -3.11 9.19
N GLY A 177 -5.19 -3.78 8.54
CA GLY A 177 -5.25 -5.22 8.35
C GLY A 177 -6.42 -5.65 7.47
N ILE A 178 -6.64 -6.94 7.37
CA ILE A 178 -7.77 -7.53 6.65
C ILE A 178 -8.13 -8.90 7.23
N ASP A 179 -9.40 -9.14 7.40
CA ASP A 179 -9.98 -10.48 7.53
C ASP A 179 -10.69 -10.80 6.20
N VAL A 180 -10.01 -11.54 5.33
CA VAL A 180 -10.52 -11.85 3.98
C VAL A 180 -11.79 -12.70 4.01
N GLN A 181 -12.05 -13.45 5.09
CA GLN A 181 -13.28 -14.22 5.24
C GLN A 181 -14.47 -13.32 5.58
N LYS A 182 -14.29 -12.38 6.50
CA LYS A 182 -15.33 -11.41 6.88
C LYS A 182 -15.59 -10.39 5.77
N THR A 183 -14.52 -9.93 5.13
CA THR A 183 -14.59 -8.94 4.05
C THR A 183 -15.19 -9.54 2.79
N ASP A 184 -14.99 -10.85 2.59
CA ASP A 184 -15.45 -11.62 1.42
C ASP A 184 -14.95 -11.07 0.07
N CYS A 185 -13.78 -10.40 0.04
CA CYS A 185 -13.15 -10.00 -1.22
C CYS A 185 -12.72 -11.21 -2.04
N ASP A 186 -12.74 -11.10 -3.36
CA ASP A 186 -12.32 -12.19 -4.24
C ASP A 186 -10.82 -12.26 -4.39
N PHE A 187 -10.16 -11.10 -4.39
CA PHE A 187 -8.70 -10.97 -4.40
C PHE A 187 -8.26 -9.86 -3.45
N TYR A 188 -7.06 -10.04 -2.86
CA TYR A 188 -6.41 -9.02 -2.03
C TYR A 188 -4.90 -9.07 -2.27
N ALA A 189 -4.31 -7.94 -2.63
CA ALA A 189 -2.89 -7.85 -2.96
C ALA A 189 -2.17 -6.84 -2.08
N PHE A 190 -0.93 -7.16 -1.66
CA PHE A 190 -0.08 -6.20 -0.95
C PHE A 190 1.42 -6.49 -1.15
N SER A 191 2.24 -5.47 -0.89
CA SER A 191 3.70 -5.55 -0.97
C SER A 191 4.34 -5.71 0.40
N GLY A 192 5.28 -6.67 0.54
CA GLY A 192 5.93 -6.97 1.82
C GLY A 192 6.76 -5.82 2.38
N HIS A 193 7.39 -5.00 1.51
CA HIS A 193 8.21 -3.88 1.98
C HIS A 193 7.42 -2.74 2.62
N LYS A 194 6.10 -2.70 2.46
CA LYS A 194 5.24 -1.71 3.14
C LYS A 194 4.88 -2.17 4.55
N ILE A 195 4.76 -3.48 4.78
CA ILE A 195 4.54 -4.06 6.11
C ILE A 195 5.85 -4.52 6.77
N TYR A 196 6.87 -3.66 6.75
CA TYR A 196 8.17 -3.85 7.43
C TYR A 196 9.02 -5.00 6.91
N GLY A 197 8.57 -5.74 5.88
CA GLY A 197 9.27 -6.87 5.27
C GLY A 197 10.35 -6.47 4.27
N ALA A 198 11.04 -7.47 3.73
CA ALA A 198 12.05 -7.24 2.70
C ALA A 198 11.42 -6.81 1.36
N THR A 199 12.18 -6.04 0.57
CA THR A 199 11.81 -5.72 -0.82
C THR A 199 11.81 -6.97 -1.70
N GLY A 200 11.01 -6.96 -2.77
CA GLY A 200 10.91 -8.08 -3.70
C GLY A 200 9.99 -9.21 -3.22
N THR A 201 9.19 -8.94 -2.18
CA THR A 201 8.11 -9.83 -1.72
C THR A 201 6.76 -9.13 -1.79
N GLY A 202 5.72 -9.91 -1.92
CA GLY A 202 4.34 -9.49 -1.88
C GLY A 202 3.43 -10.71 -1.78
N VAL A 203 2.17 -10.50 -1.56
CA VAL A 203 1.16 -11.56 -1.42
C VAL A 203 -0.05 -11.22 -2.28
N LEU A 204 -0.55 -12.22 -2.98
CA LEU A 204 -1.89 -12.21 -3.58
C LEU A 204 -2.72 -13.30 -2.90
N TYR A 205 -3.75 -12.89 -2.19
CA TYR A 205 -4.85 -13.75 -1.80
C TYR A 205 -5.88 -13.81 -2.94
N GLY A 206 -6.43 -15.00 -3.18
CA GLY A 206 -7.56 -15.17 -4.10
C GLY A 206 -8.47 -16.31 -3.63
N LYS A 207 -9.79 -16.14 -3.82
CA LYS A 207 -10.73 -17.23 -3.58
C LYS A 207 -10.41 -18.41 -4.49
N LYS A 208 -10.39 -19.61 -3.93
CA LYS A 208 -10.03 -20.84 -4.64
C LYS A 208 -10.80 -21.01 -5.97
N LYS A 209 -12.11 -20.67 -5.97
CA LYS A 209 -12.95 -20.76 -7.17
C LYS A 209 -12.41 -19.98 -8.38
N TRP A 210 -11.75 -18.83 -8.13
CA TRP A 210 -11.12 -18.02 -9.17
C TRP A 210 -9.74 -18.55 -9.52
N LEU A 211 -8.91 -18.83 -8.51
CA LEU A 211 -7.55 -19.33 -8.72
C LEU A 211 -7.51 -20.66 -9.50
N ASP A 212 -8.48 -21.55 -9.26
CA ASP A 212 -8.57 -22.83 -10.01
C ASP A 212 -8.79 -22.60 -11.52
N GLN A 213 -9.55 -21.58 -11.88
CA GLN A 213 -9.91 -21.28 -13.28
C GLN A 213 -8.83 -20.45 -13.99
N MET A 214 -8.01 -19.71 -13.25
CA MET A 214 -6.95 -18.88 -13.81
C MET A 214 -5.85 -19.72 -14.44
N PRO A 215 -5.29 -19.34 -15.61
CA PRO A 215 -4.07 -19.93 -16.11
C PRO A 215 -2.89 -19.57 -15.20
N PRO A 216 -1.80 -20.36 -15.19
CA PRO A 216 -0.58 -19.97 -14.50
C PRO A 216 0.01 -18.69 -15.12
N TYR A 217 0.54 -17.81 -14.28
CA TYR A 217 1.13 -16.54 -14.69
C TYR A 217 2.50 -16.70 -15.36
N MET A 218 3.37 -17.51 -14.77
CA MET A 218 4.70 -17.82 -15.31
C MET A 218 4.85 -19.32 -15.48
N GLY A 219 5.56 -19.71 -16.54
CA GLY A 219 5.97 -21.10 -16.75
C GLY A 219 7.38 -21.35 -16.24
N GLY A 220 7.62 -22.52 -15.66
CA GLY A 220 8.93 -22.92 -15.14
C GLY A 220 8.88 -24.27 -14.43
N GLY A 221 9.92 -24.57 -13.66
CA GLY A 221 9.92 -25.67 -12.71
C GLY A 221 8.96 -25.41 -11.55
N GLU A 222 8.74 -26.39 -10.70
CA GLU A 222 7.91 -26.38 -9.47
C GLU A 222 6.39 -26.24 -9.73
N MET A 223 5.96 -25.38 -10.67
CA MET A 223 4.56 -25.08 -10.96
C MET A 223 3.88 -26.09 -11.90
N ILE A 224 4.57 -27.12 -12.33
CA ILE A 224 4.12 -28.12 -13.30
C ILE A 224 3.86 -29.48 -12.64
N ALA A 225 2.87 -30.22 -13.16
CA ALA A 225 2.65 -31.63 -12.80
C ALA A 225 3.35 -32.55 -13.81
N THR A 226 3.15 -32.31 -15.12
CA THR A 226 3.83 -33.03 -16.21
C THR A 226 4.19 -32.09 -17.35
N VAL A 227 5.34 -32.36 -17.98
CA VAL A 227 5.79 -31.62 -19.18
C VAL A 227 6.07 -32.60 -20.31
N LYS A 228 5.46 -32.38 -21.46
CA LYS A 228 5.72 -33.09 -22.73
C LYS A 228 5.75 -32.08 -23.87
N PHE A 229 6.39 -32.41 -24.98
CA PHE A 229 6.34 -31.56 -26.17
C PHE A 229 4.92 -31.36 -26.72
N SER A 230 4.01 -32.30 -26.42
CA SER A 230 2.59 -32.21 -26.78
C SER A 230 1.75 -31.31 -25.84
N GLY A 231 2.26 -30.90 -24.70
CA GLY A 231 1.56 -30.05 -23.74
C GLY A 231 2.05 -30.24 -22.30
N THR A 232 1.62 -29.33 -21.44
CA THR A 232 1.97 -29.26 -20.02
C THR A 232 0.71 -29.31 -19.16
N THR A 233 0.77 -30.04 -18.04
CA THR A 233 -0.21 -29.95 -16.97
C THR A 233 0.42 -29.30 -15.75
N TYR A 234 -0.37 -28.55 -14.98
CA TYR A 234 0.11 -27.72 -13.90
C TYR A 234 -0.11 -28.36 -12.53
N ALA A 235 0.72 -27.97 -11.58
CA ALA A 235 0.57 -28.35 -10.19
C ALA A 235 -0.76 -27.82 -9.60
N PRO A 236 -1.27 -28.39 -8.49
CA PRO A 236 -2.39 -27.81 -7.77
C PRO A 236 -2.03 -26.44 -7.17
N LEU A 237 -3.02 -25.75 -6.58
CA LEU A 237 -2.77 -24.54 -5.79
C LEU A 237 -2.07 -24.86 -4.46
N PRO A 238 -1.16 -24.03 -3.99
CA PRO A 238 -0.73 -22.72 -4.55
C PRO A 238 0.39 -22.83 -5.59
N GLU A 239 1.04 -23.99 -5.73
CA GLU A 239 2.25 -24.20 -6.54
C GLU A 239 2.07 -23.81 -8.02
N LYS A 240 0.86 -23.91 -8.55
CA LYS A 240 0.49 -23.49 -9.91
C LYS A 240 0.94 -22.05 -10.24
N PHE A 241 1.03 -21.17 -9.24
CA PHE A 241 1.43 -19.77 -9.40
C PHE A 241 2.86 -19.47 -8.91
N GLU A 242 3.59 -20.49 -8.47
CA GLU A 242 4.91 -20.37 -7.84
C GLU A 242 5.99 -20.96 -8.77
N ALA A 243 6.21 -20.32 -9.94
CA ALA A 243 7.15 -20.83 -10.94
C ALA A 243 8.61 -20.64 -10.52
N GLY A 244 9.40 -21.69 -10.64
CA GLY A 244 10.84 -21.70 -10.35
C GLY A 244 11.16 -21.63 -8.87
N THR A 245 12.42 -21.39 -8.56
CA THR A 245 12.89 -21.32 -7.17
C THR A 245 12.41 -20.02 -6.50
N GLN A 246 11.71 -20.11 -5.37
CA GLN A 246 11.12 -18.99 -4.66
C GLN A 246 12.17 -18.10 -3.94
N ASN A 247 11.79 -16.86 -3.58
CA ASN A 247 12.66 -15.93 -2.83
C ASN A 247 12.75 -16.30 -1.35
N PHE A 248 13.36 -17.43 -1.01
CA PHE A 248 13.49 -17.89 0.38
C PHE A 248 14.39 -17.01 1.26
N ASN A 249 15.13 -16.05 0.67
CA ASN A 249 15.87 -15.07 1.47
C ASN A 249 14.97 -13.94 1.98
N ALA A 250 13.88 -13.63 1.28
CA ALA A 250 13.02 -12.52 1.63
C ALA A 250 11.63 -12.96 2.14
N VAL A 251 11.03 -14.03 1.59
CA VAL A 251 9.71 -14.51 2.02
C VAL A 251 9.63 -14.83 3.51
N PRO A 252 10.59 -15.56 4.13
CA PRO A 252 10.54 -15.82 5.58
C PRO A 252 10.58 -14.55 6.44
N SER A 253 11.13 -13.45 5.91
CA SER A 253 11.14 -12.16 6.61
C SER A 253 9.75 -11.60 6.85
N LEU A 254 8.75 -11.99 6.04
CA LEU A 254 7.37 -11.57 6.24
C LEU A 254 6.80 -12.05 7.57
N LYS A 255 7.20 -13.25 8.04
CA LYS A 255 6.75 -13.72 9.36
C LYS A 255 7.19 -12.75 10.46
N ALA A 256 8.48 -12.39 10.50
CA ALA A 256 8.99 -11.44 11.49
C ALA A 256 8.38 -10.03 11.31
N ALA A 257 8.12 -9.63 10.07
CA ALA A 257 7.46 -8.36 9.78
C ALA A 257 6.03 -8.32 10.38
N PHE A 258 5.25 -9.38 10.20
CA PHE A 258 3.91 -9.50 10.81
C PHE A 258 3.96 -9.57 12.34
N GLU A 259 4.95 -10.27 12.92
CA GLU A 259 5.14 -10.31 14.36
C GLU A 259 5.41 -8.91 14.93
N VAL A 260 6.26 -8.11 14.27
CA VAL A 260 6.50 -6.70 14.65
C VAL A 260 5.26 -5.84 14.44
N ALA A 261 4.56 -5.99 13.29
CA ALA A 261 3.31 -5.26 13.05
C ALA A 261 2.29 -5.51 14.16
N LYS A 262 2.18 -6.76 14.63
CA LYS A 262 1.28 -7.12 15.73
C LYS A 262 1.64 -6.43 17.06
N LEU A 263 2.92 -6.20 17.34
CA LEU A 263 3.33 -5.43 18.54
C LEU A 263 2.84 -3.98 18.48
N MET A 264 2.69 -3.43 17.26
CA MET A 264 2.22 -2.06 17.04
C MET A 264 0.70 -1.90 17.19
N GLU A 265 -0.04 -3.01 17.31
CA GLU A 265 -1.48 -3.01 17.61
C GLU A 265 -1.78 -2.81 19.11
N ASP A 266 -0.75 -2.67 19.96
CA ASP A 266 -0.94 -2.36 21.38
C ASP A 266 -1.77 -1.08 21.57
N ALA A 267 -2.74 -1.15 22.47
CA ALA A 267 -3.71 -0.08 22.65
C ALA A 267 -3.11 1.27 23.08
N GLU A 268 -1.94 1.26 23.75
CA GLU A 268 -1.23 2.50 24.12
C GLU A 268 -0.50 3.10 22.95
N ILE A 269 0.11 2.26 22.12
CA ILE A 269 0.80 2.68 20.88
C ILE A 269 -0.23 3.26 19.90
N VAL A 270 -1.37 2.58 19.72
CA VAL A 270 -2.45 3.06 18.87
C VAL A 270 -2.99 4.41 19.37
N ARG A 271 -3.29 4.55 20.65
CA ARG A 271 -3.77 5.82 21.23
C ARG A 271 -2.75 6.96 21.06
N TYR A 272 -1.47 6.66 21.28
CA TYR A 272 -0.42 7.64 21.07
C TYR A 272 -0.33 8.06 19.59
N GLY A 273 -0.34 7.09 18.66
CA GLY A 273 -0.35 7.37 17.22
C GLY A 273 -1.55 8.21 16.77
N GLU A 274 -2.73 7.95 17.33
CA GLU A 274 -3.93 8.78 17.09
C GLU A 274 -3.73 10.22 17.60
N SER A 275 -3.12 10.44 18.78
CA SER A 275 -2.85 11.79 19.28
C SER A 275 -1.85 12.56 18.39
N VAL A 276 -0.84 11.88 17.85
CA VAL A 276 0.12 12.47 16.91
C VAL A 276 -0.57 12.81 15.58
N LYS A 277 -1.44 11.93 15.09
CA LYS A 277 -2.25 12.16 13.88
C LYS A 277 -3.14 13.38 14.05
N GLU A 278 -3.87 13.48 15.16
CA GLU A 278 -4.76 14.59 15.49
C GLU A 278 -3.99 15.91 15.55
N TYR A 279 -2.86 15.94 16.25
CA TYR A 279 -2.00 17.13 16.32
C TYR A 279 -1.58 17.66 14.93
N ILE A 280 -1.12 16.77 14.06
CA ILE A 280 -0.72 17.15 12.70
C ILE A 280 -1.94 17.62 11.88
N TYR A 281 -3.05 16.91 11.96
CA TYR A 281 -4.28 17.25 11.26
C TYR A 281 -4.76 18.66 11.63
N ASP A 282 -4.82 18.96 12.92
CA ASP A 282 -5.24 20.27 13.43
C ASP A 282 -4.27 21.38 13.01
N ALA A 283 -2.98 21.13 13.10
CA ALA A 283 -1.97 22.10 12.67
C ALA A 283 -2.05 22.42 11.18
N LEU A 284 -2.23 21.39 10.32
CA LEU A 284 -2.33 21.58 8.88
C LEU A 284 -3.64 22.24 8.45
N THR A 285 -4.75 21.93 9.11
CA THR A 285 -6.07 22.50 8.77
C THR A 285 -6.29 23.91 9.32
N SER A 286 -5.57 24.30 10.37
CA SER A 286 -5.64 25.64 10.94
C SER A 286 -4.78 26.66 10.20
N ASP A 287 -3.83 26.24 9.37
CA ASP A 287 -2.98 27.15 8.60
C ASP A 287 -3.60 27.43 7.24
N GLY A 288 -4.17 28.63 7.07
CA GLY A 288 -4.83 29.06 5.84
C GLY A 288 -3.96 29.10 4.57
N ARG A 289 -2.64 28.95 4.69
CA ARG A 289 -1.70 28.85 3.55
C ARG A 289 -1.66 27.43 2.97
N ILE A 290 -2.14 26.44 3.75
CA ILE A 290 -2.04 25.00 3.44
C ILE A 290 -3.39 24.51 2.95
N ARG A 291 -3.39 23.85 1.80
CA ARG A 291 -4.51 23.05 1.34
C ARG A 291 -4.22 21.58 1.63
N LEU A 292 -5.02 20.97 2.51
CA LEU A 292 -4.99 19.54 2.79
C LEU A 292 -5.91 18.79 1.82
N TYR A 293 -5.44 17.66 1.29
CA TYR A 293 -6.21 16.75 0.42
C TYR A 293 -6.64 15.51 1.18
N GLY A 294 -7.80 14.97 0.81
CA GLY A 294 -8.39 13.83 1.51
C GLY A 294 -8.93 14.24 2.88
N MET A 295 -9.99 15.06 2.85
CA MET A 295 -10.69 15.53 4.05
C MET A 295 -11.64 14.44 4.55
N PRO A 296 -11.39 13.83 5.74
CA PRO A 296 -12.27 12.80 6.28
C PRO A 296 -13.55 13.43 6.86
N LYS A 297 -14.66 12.68 6.87
CA LYS A 297 -15.88 13.07 7.61
C LYS A 297 -15.66 12.99 9.11
N THR A 298 -14.90 11.99 9.53
CA THR A 298 -14.38 11.84 10.89
C THR A 298 -12.91 11.42 10.81
N LEU A 299 -12.07 11.81 11.76
CA LEU A 299 -10.64 11.53 11.72
C LEU A 299 -10.31 10.03 11.76
N SER A 300 -11.25 9.20 12.19
CA SER A 300 -11.13 7.72 12.14
C SER A 300 -11.18 7.14 10.72
N GLU A 301 -11.68 7.90 9.72
CA GLU A 301 -11.66 7.50 8.32
C GLU A 301 -10.32 7.80 7.62
N LYS A 302 -9.34 8.32 8.36
CA LYS A 302 -8.04 8.71 7.83
C LYS A 302 -6.92 8.04 8.61
N ILE A 303 -5.99 7.44 7.86
CA ILE A 303 -4.71 6.98 8.44
C ILE A 303 -3.77 8.19 8.65
N PRO A 304 -2.68 8.06 9.42
CA PRO A 304 -1.72 9.16 9.65
C PRO A 304 -0.88 9.46 8.39
N LEU A 305 -1.58 9.82 7.30
CA LEU A 305 -1.02 10.22 6.01
C LEU A 305 -1.71 11.50 5.55
N PHE A 306 -0.90 12.51 5.19
CA PHE A 306 -1.36 13.83 4.83
C PHE A 306 -0.66 14.31 3.56
N SER A 307 -1.44 14.63 2.54
CA SER A 307 -0.96 15.26 1.31
C SER A 307 -1.42 16.70 1.26
N ILE A 308 -0.48 17.61 1.03
CA ILE A 308 -0.72 19.04 1.08
C ILE A 308 -0.16 19.75 -0.15
N SER A 309 -0.74 20.89 -0.46
CA SER A 309 -0.11 21.95 -1.25
C SER A 309 -0.09 23.26 -0.47
N VAL A 310 0.85 24.13 -0.79
CA VAL A 310 0.97 25.46 -0.21
C VAL A 310 0.90 26.45 -1.35
N GLU A 311 0.08 27.49 -1.20
CA GLU A 311 -0.05 28.53 -2.21
C GLU A 311 1.29 29.25 -2.41
N GLY A 312 1.70 29.42 -3.67
CA GLY A 312 2.96 30.07 -4.02
C GLY A 312 4.22 29.22 -3.82
N ALA A 313 4.14 28.02 -3.23
CA ALA A 313 5.29 27.16 -2.99
C ALA A 313 5.19 25.82 -3.74
N HIS A 314 6.20 25.49 -4.55
CA HIS A 314 6.26 24.21 -5.23
C HIS A 314 6.57 23.07 -4.23
N HIS A 315 5.84 21.95 -4.33
CA HIS A 315 5.99 20.80 -3.43
C HIS A 315 7.42 20.24 -3.37
N GLY A 316 8.15 20.31 -4.49
CA GLY A 316 9.55 19.87 -4.58
C GLY A 316 10.50 20.77 -3.78
N ASP A 317 10.29 22.08 -3.81
CA ASP A 317 11.12 23.04 -3.06
C ASP A 317 10.90 22.90 -1.57
N LEU A 318 9.65 22.72 -1.13
CA LEU A 318 9.32 22.41 0.27
C LEU A 318 10.01 21.12 0.73
N ALA A 319 9.97 20.07 -0.08
CA ALA A 319 10.62 18.79 0.25
C ALA A 319 12.14 18.94 0.35
N MET A 320 12.78 19.69 -0.55
CA MET A 320 14.24 19.95 -0.50
C MET A 320 14.65 20.75 0.75
N ILE A 321 13.86 21.74 1.16
CA ILE A 321 14.14 22.51 2.37
C ILE A 321 13.98 21.62 3.61
N LEU A 322 12.91 20.83 3.68
CA LEU A 322 12.66 19.89 4.78
C LEU A 322 13.75 18.81 4.87
N ASP A 323 14.23 18.29 3.74
CA ASP A 323 15.38 17.37 3.70
C ASP A 323 16.61 17.96 4.38
N LYS A 324 16.96 19.23 4.09
CA LYS A 324 18.08 19.94 4.75
C LYS A 324 17.83 20.16 6.25
N MET A 325 16.60 20.02 6.71
CA MET A 325 16.27 20.03 8.13
C MET A 325 16.24 18.62 8.75
N GLY A 326 16.59 17.57 8.00
CA GLY A 326 16.61 16.17 8.46
C GLY A 326 15.25 15.49 8.41
N ILE A 327 14.27 16.05 7.68
CA ILE A 327 12.90 15.55 7.60
C ILE A 327 12.67 14.92 6.22
N ALA A 328 12.47 13.61 6.18
CA ALA A 328 12.18 12.86 4.98
C ALA A 328 10.67 12.84 4.71
N VAL A 329 10.24 13.52 3.67
CA VAL A 329 8.87 13.53 3.14
C VAL A 329 8.88 13.17 1.66
N ARG A 330 7.73 12.91 1.08
CA ARG A 330 7.59 12.64 -0.35
C ARG A 330 7.03 13.83 -1.09
N SER A 331 7.55 14.15 -2.27
CA SER A 331 6.97 15.13 -3.18
C SER A 331 6.67 14.53 -4.55
N GLY A 332 5.67 15.07 -5.25
CA GLY A 332 5.30 14.70 -6.61
C GLY A 332 3.93 14.03 -6.70
N GLN A 333 3.74 13.17 -7.72
CA GLN A 333 2.44 12.58 -8.08
C GLN A 333 2.09 11.31 -7.28
N MET A 334 2.99 10.76 -6.46
CA MET A 334 2.79 9.55 -5.63
C MET A 334 2.35 8.31 -6.43
N CYS A 335 2.70 8.22 -7.72
CA CYS A 335 2.21 7.20 -8.65
C CYS A 335 0.66 7.15 -8.75
N ALA A 336 0.01 8.31 -8.73
CA ALA A 336 -1.44 8.48 -8.83
C ALA A 336 -1.75 9.76 -9.63
N GLU A 337 -1.19 9.87 -10.83
CA GLU A 337 -1.33 11.05 -11.70
C GLU A 337 -2.80 11.40 -12.01
N PRO A 338 -3.71 10.44 -12.31
CA PRO A 338 -5.12 10.76 -12.53
C PRO A 338 -5.78 11.49 -11.34
N LEU A 339 -5.34 11.16 -10.10
CA LEU A 339 -5.83 11.84 -8.91
C LEU A 339 -5.25 13.26 -8.79
N MET A 340 -4.01 13.51 -9.26
CA MET A 340 -3.45 14.86 -9.34
C MET A 340 -4.25 15.71 -10.34
N ASP A 341 -4.58 15.14 -11.50
CA ASP A 341 -5.42 15.80 -12.52
C ASP A 341 -6.80 16.15 -11.96
N ARG A 342 -7.41 15.21 -11.20
CA ARG A 342 -8.71 15.43 -10.53
C ARG A 342 -8.69 16.64 -9.60
N PHE A 343 -7.60 16.86 -8.88
CA PHE A 343 -7.45 18.01 -7.98
C PHE A 343 -6.82 19.24 -8.62
N GLY A 344 -6.41 19.17 -9.89
CA GLY A 344 -5.83 20.27 -10.65
C GLY A 344 -4.44 20.68 -10.16
N VAL A 345 -3.61 19.70 -9.72
CA VAL A 345 -2.26 19.93 -9.21
C VAL A 345 -1.23 19.08 -9.95
N THR A 346 0.01 19.57 -10.03
CA THR A 346 1.13 18.84 -10.65
C THR A 346 1.76 17.81 -9.73
N GLY A 347 1.46 17.88 -8.44
CA GLY A 347 1.97 17.02 -7.38
C GLY A 347 1.67 17.62 -6.01
N MET A 348 1.97 16.87 -4.98
CA MET A 348 1.74 17.25 -3.57
C MET A 348 2.99 16.99 -2.74
N LEU A 349 3.09 17.62 -1.58
CA LEU A 349 3.97 17.20 -0.50
C LEU A 349 3.21 16.23 0.38
N ARG A 350 3.73 15.01 0.58
CA ARG A 350 3.10 13.98 1.40
C ARG A 350 3.98 13.61 2.60
N LEU A 351 3.38 13.61 3.77
CA LEU A 351 3.93 12.99 4.97
C LEU A 351 3.10 11.78 5.35
N SER A 352 3.75 10.72 5.78
CA SER A 352 3.11 9.46 6.19
C SER A 352 3.86 8.88 7.38
N LEU A 353 3.15 8.74 8.49
CA LEU A 353 3.69 8.29 9.75
C LEU A 353 3.56 6.78 9.90
N ALA A 354 4.32 6.23 10.83
CA ALA A 354 4.21 4.88 11.33
C ALA A 354 4.14 4.90 12.85
N PRO A 355 3.77 3.81 13.52
CA PRO A 355 3.61 3.77 14.99
C PRO A 355 4.86 4.13 15.80
N TYR A 356 6.03 4.19 15.18
CA TYR A 356 7.27 4.62 15.82
C TYR A 356 7.54 6.14 15.74
N ASN A 357 6.71 6.90 15.04
CA ASN A 357 6.87 8.36 14.98
C ASN A 357 6.35 9.02 16.26
N THR A 358 7.02 10.10 16.67
CA THR A 358 6.78 10.74 17.99
C THR A 358 6.11 12.09 17.86
N MET A 359 5.55 12.59 18.97
CA MET A 359 4.96 13.93 19.04
C MET A 359 6.03 15.01 18.83
N GLU A 360 7.23 14.80 19.35
CA GLU A 360 8.36 15.74 19.17
C GLU A 360 8.76 15.85 17.69
N GLU A 361 8.72 14.72 16.95
CA GLU A 361 8.95 14.73 15.50
C GLU A 361 7.83 15.48 14.76
N ALA A 362 6.59 15.32 15.17
CA ALA A 362 5.45 16.03 14.60
C ALA A 362 5.54 17.55 14.86
N GLU A 363 5.85 17.95 16.10
CA GLU A 363 6.09 19.36 16.44
C GLU A 363 7.24 19.96 15.66
N TYR A 364 8.35 19.20 15.54
CA TYR A 364 9.51 19.64 14.77
C TYR A 364 9.17 19.81 13.28
N PHE A 365 8.40 18.89 12.72
CA PHE A 365 7.91 18.98 11.34
C PHE A 365 7.06 20.24 11.13
N ILE A 366 6.06 20.51 11.96
CA ILE A 366 5.18 21.69 11.82
C ILE A 366 5.98 22.99 11.88
N LYS A 367 6.90 23.12 12.85
CA LYS A 367 7.83 24.29 12.96
C LYS A 367 8.71 24.44 11.72
N SER A 368 9.19 23.32 11.17
CA SER A 368 10.07 23.31 10.00
C SER A 368 9.29 23.63 8.72
N LEU A 369 8.05 23.14 8.59
CA LEU A 369 7.18 23.47 7.48
C LEU A 369 6.83 24.96 7.43
N ASP A 370 6.46 25.57 8.58
CA ASP A 370 6.23 27.00 8.67
C ASP A 370 7.46 27.82 8.24
N LYS A 371 8.66 27.39 8.68
CA LYS A 371 9.91 28.01 8.25
C LYS A 371 10.16 27.84 6.75
N ALA A 372 9.92 26.66 6.19
CA ALA A 372 10.08 26.40 4.76
C ALA A 372 9.13 27.26 3.92
N ILE A 373 7.87 27.38 4.34
CA ILE A 373 6.87 28.24 3.68
C ILE A 373 7.35 29.71 3.68
N LYS A 374 7.81 30.22 4.82
CA LYS A 374 8.34 31.61 4.94
C LYS A 374 9.61 31.86 4.13
N MET A 375 10.36 30.83 3.76
CA MET A 375 11.56 30.96 2.91
C MET A 375 11.23 31.03 1.42
N LEU A 376 10.03 30.56 1.03
CA LEU A 376 9.60 30.49 -0.37
C LEU A 376 8.63 31.61 -0.74
N GLY A 377 7.95 32.22 0.22
CA GLY A 377 7.05 33.37 0.08
C GLY A 377 7.45 34.53 0.90
#